data_2f452c549feef791dd2e013b4abb53ec
#
_entry.id   2f452c549feef791dd2e013b4abb53ec
#
_cell.length_a   1.000
_cell.length_b   1.000
_cell.length_c   1.000
_cell.angle_alpha   90.00
_cell.angle_beta   90.00
_cell.angle_gamma   90.00
#
_symmetry.space_group_name_H-M   'P 1'
#
loop_
_entity.id
_entity.type
_entity.pdbx_description
1 polymer ?
#
loop_
_entity_poly.entity_id
_entity_poly.type
_entity_poly.pdbx_seq_one_letter_code
_entity_poly.pdbx_strand_id
1 'polypeptide(L)'
;MTKTINVSITNIPSISAIYYALLQSGYDYYAIGRTQEQIEAVKSFYKPELSSCFFSQAKQNTCEAYSYWPRAALLETAVFYMDADLAQFSDFESYKAFVMTASNLQDVERDENFWSWIADFPKELNKVINSESFNRYLIWENTWIEEQNKANAVNLKTFQEIIKTCISHYNAKISNIKIALSPIKCAYSSDYHFVDGQFIFSSGQFSIESVIHEFLHQIVHPHVCKNQNIILVNKKVFDCIDSSYYLSNSENGK
;
A
#
# COMPACT_ATOMS: atom_id res chain seq x y z
N MET A 1 -14.79 22.93 -17.46
CA MET A 1 -14.48 21.66 -18.16
C MET A 1 -14.13 20.63 -17.10
N THR A 2 -14.97 19.63 -16.89
CA THR A 2 -14.71 18.51 -15.99
C THR A 2 -13.58 17.66 -16.59
N LYS A 3 -12.42 17.65 -15.95
CA LYS A 3 -11.27 16.85 -16.36
C LYS A 3 -11.70 15.38 -16.35
N THR A 4 -11.59 14.69 -17.47
CA THR A 4 -11.90 13.25 -17.51
C THR A 4 -10.86 12.53 -16.66
N ILE A 5 -11.30 11.91 -15.58
CA ILE A 5 -10.45 11.07 -14.75
C ILE A 5 -10.43 9.68 -15.36
N ASN A 6 -9.28 9.25 -15.80
CA ASN A 6 -9.10 7.90 -16.31
C ASN A 6 -8.75 6.97 -15.14
N VAL A 7 -9.41 5.82 -15.10
CA VAL A 7 -9.21 4.80 -14.06
C VAL A 7 -8.92 3.48 -14.75
N SER A 8 -7.83 2.86 -14.41
CA SER A 8 -7.45 1.52 -14.88
C SER A 8 -6.71 0.77 -13.79
N ILE A 9 -6.83 -0.54 -13.80
CA ILE A 9 -5.97 -1.41 -13.01
C ILE A 9 -4.60 -1.47 -13.69
N THR A 10 -3.57 -1.28 -12.92
CA THR A 10 -2.17 -1.34 -13.33
C THR A 10 -1.33 -2.02 -12.26
N ASN A 11 -0.06 -2.24 -12.49
CA ASN A 11 0.93 -2.48 -11.45
C ASN A 11 1.86 -1.26 -11.32
N ILE A 12 2.62 -1.24 -10.25
CA ILE A 12 3.76 -0.35 -10.06
C ILE A 12 4.98 -1.25 -9.82
N PRO A 13 5.89 -1.36 -10.79
CA PRO A 13 6.99 -2.33 -10.72
C PRO A 13 7.82 -2.25 -9.44
N SER A 14 8.07 -1.06 -8.91
CA SER A 14 8.81 -0.89 -7.66
C SER A 14 8.04 -1.42 -6.44
N ILE A 15 6.71 -1.27 -6.40
CA ILE A 15 5.87 -1.86 -5.36
C ILE A 15 5.84 -3.39 -5.51
N SER A 16 5.68 -3.90 -6.73
CA SER A 16 5.76 -5.34 -7.01
C SER A 16 7.10 -5.92 -6.58
N ALA A 17 8.21 -5.20 -6.80
CA ALA A 17 9.54 -5.62 -6.39
C ALA A 17 9.71 -5.73 -4.87
N ILE A 18 9.07 -4.85 -4.10
CA ILE A 18 9.05 -4.94 -2.61
C ILE A 18 8.46 -6.29 -2.20
N TYR A 19 7.24 -6.59 -2.64
CA TYR A 19 6.57 -7.83 -2.26
C TYR A 19 7.26 -9.07 -2.80
N TYR A 20 7.84 -8.99 -4.00
CA TYR A 20 8.66 -10.05 -4.56
C TYR A 20 9.88 -10.36 -3.67
N ALA A 21 10.58 -9.34 -3.20
CA ALA A 21 11.72 -9.50 -2.31
C ALA A 21 11.31 -10.00 -0.91
N LEU A 22 10.20 -9.52 -0.37
CA LEU A 22 9.65 -9.98 0.91
C LEU A 22 9.34 -11.48 0.86
N LEU A 23 8.70 -11.96 -0.20
CA LEU A 23 8.41 -13.37 -0.36
C LEU A 23 9.68 -14.23 -0.42
N GLN A 24 10.73 -13.75 -1.07
CA GLN A 24 12.02 -14.45 -1.11
C GLN A 24 12.73 -14.43 0.24
N SER A 25 12.39 -13.49 1.10
CA SER A 25 12.91 -13.38 2.47
C SER A 25 12.12 -14.20 3.51
N GLY A 26 11.23 -15.08 3.06
CA GLY A 26 10.56 -16.06 3.90
C GLY A 26 9.21 -15.65 4.46
N TYR A 27 8.54 -14.66 3.87
CA TYR A 27 7.18 -14.32 4.25
C TYR A 27 6.17 -15.38 3.80
N ASP A 28 5.11 -15.57 4.58
CA ASP A 28 4.13 -16.63 4.36
C ASP A 28 3.19 -16.32 3.19
N TYR A 29 3.21 -17.18 2.18
CA TYR A 29 2.32 -17.09 1.02
C TYR A 29 0.85 -17.37 1.36
N TYR A 30 0.59 -18.19 2.36
CA TYR A 30 -0.78 -18.59 2.69
C TYR A 30 -1.63 -17.44 3.19
N ALA A 31 -1.00 -16.39 3.70
CA ALA A 31 -1.69 -15.23 4.23
C ALA A 31 -2.14 -14.21 3.16
N ILE A 32 -1.77 -14.38 1.89
CA ILE A 32 -2.09 -13.39 0.85
C ILE A 32 -3.48 -13.53 0.22
N GLY A 33 -4.27 -14.52 0.64
CA GLY A 33 -5.62 -14.72 0.11
C GLY A 33 -5.65 -15.24 -1.34
N ARG A 34 -4.70 -16.11 -1.71
CA ARG A 34 -4.58 -16.67 -3.06
C ARG A 34 -4.92 -18.15 -3.08
N THR A 35 -5.28 -18.63 -4.27
CA THR A 35 -5.43 -20.08 -4.51
C THR A 35 -4.06 -20.76 -4.52
N GLN A 36 -4.03 -22.07 -4.27
CA GLN A 36 -2.81 -22.85 -4.31
C GLN A 36 -2.12 -22.76 -5.69
N GLU A 37 -2.89 -22.77 -6.76
CA GLU A 37 -2.35 -22.63 -8.12
C GLU A 37 -1.64 -21.28 -8.32
N GLN A 38 -2.24 -20.19 -7.85
CA GLN A 38 -1.63 -18.87 -7.91
C GLN A 38 -0.34 -18.81 -7.08
N ILE A 39 -0.34 -19.43 -5.90
CA ILE A 39 0.84 -19.51 -5.04
C ILE A 39 1.98 -20.26 -5.74
N GLU A 40 1.69 -21.41 -6.34
CA GLU A 40 2.70 -22.21 -7.06
C GLU A 40 3.25 -21.46 -8.30
N ALA A 41 2.40 -20.75 -9.03
CA ALA A 41 2.83 -19.92 -10.14
C ALA A 41 3.85 -18.86 -9.69
N VAL A 42 3.57 -18.16 -8.57
CA VAL A 42 4.50 -17.16 -8.02
C VAL A 42 5.78 -17.80 -7.51
N LYS A 43 5.70 -18.92 -6.81
CA LYS A 43 6.87 -19.66 -6.32
C LYS A 43 7.81 -20.11 -7.43
N SER A 44 7.30 -20.31 -8.65
CA SER A 44 8.13 -20.70 -9.79
C SER A 44 9.20 -19.64 -10.15
N PHE A 45 9.00 -18.38 -9.75
CA PHE A 45 9.96 -17.29 -9.94
C PHE A 45 10.95 -17.15 -8.79
N TYR A 46 10.75 -17.87 -7.70
CA TYR A 46 11.55 -17.75 -6.49
C TYR A 46 13.02 -18.06 -6.74
N LYS A 47 13.90 -17.19 -6.26
CA LYS A 47 15.36 -17.30 -6.34
C LYS A 47 15.97 -16.92 -4.98
N PRO A 48 16.45 -17.89 -4.21
CA PRO A 48 17.00 -17.66 -2.86
C PRO A 48 18.16 -16.65 -2.83
N GLU A 49 18.92 -16.53 -3.92
CA GLU A 49 20.03 -15.59 -4.02
C GLU A 49 19.64 -14.10 -3.93
N LEU A 50 18.38 -13.78 -4.14
CA LEU A 50 17.85 -12.42 -3.94
C LEU A 50 17.39 -12.14 -2.51
N SER A 51 17.35 -13.16 -1.66
CA SER A 51 17.07 -12.98 -0.24
C SER A 51 18.14 -12.11 0.38
N SER A 52 17.78 -10.90 0.77
CA SER A 52 18.71 -9.97 1.42
C SER A 52 18.40 -9.83 2.90
N CYS A 53 19.43 -9.52 3.67
CA CYS A 53 19.26 -9.20 5.09
C CYS A 53 18.31 -8.01 5.29
N PHE A 54 18.29 -7.05 4.36
CA PHE A 54 17.39 -5.90 4.40
C PHE A 54 15.92 -6.32 4.45
N PHE A 55 15.47 -7.13 3.49
CA PHE A 55 14.06 -7.55 3.41
C PHE A 55 13.67 -8.54 4.51
N SER A 56 14.60 -9.36 5.00
CA SER A 56 14.34 -10.24 6.15
C SER A 56 14.10 -9.47 7.45
N GLN A 57 14.64 -8.27 7.58
CA GLN A 57 14.44 -7.38 8.72
C GLN A 57 13.19 -6.48 8.59
N ALA A 58 12.56 -6.42 7.41
CA ALA A 58 11.45 -5.51 7.15
C ALA A 58 10.30 -5.68 8.13
N LYS A 59 9.94 -6.92 8.49
CA LYS A 59 8.88 -7.19 9.46
C LYS A 59 9.13 -6.55 10.84
N GLN A 60 10.37 -6.58 11.30
CA GLN A 60 10.75 -6.00 12.60
C GLN A 60 10.80 -4.47 12.55
N ASN A 61 11.25 -3.93 11.41
CA ASN A 61 11.52 -2.51 11.25
C ASN A 61 10.31 -1.69 10.77
N THR A 62 9.32 -2.32 10.12
CA THR A 62 8.15 -1.61 9.61
C THR A 62 7.00 -1.53 10.59
N CYS A 63 7.09 -2.20 11.74
CA CYS A 63 6.09 -2.14 12.83
C CYS A 63 4.72 -2.66 12.49
N GLU A 64 4.59 -3.41 11.45
CA GLU A 64 3.29 -3.83 11.02
C GLU A 64 2.89 -5.10 11.76
N ALA A 65 2.08 -4.89 12.79
CA ALA A 65 1.63 -5.90 13.75
C ALA A 65 0.61 -6.90 13.18
N TYR A 66 0.53 -7.07 11.87
CA TYR A 66 -0.25 -8.16 11.30
C TYR A 66 0.53 -9.46 11.44
N SER A 67 0.05 -10.31 12.33
CA SER A 67 0.72 -11.57 12.71
C SER A 67 0.90 -12.56 11.56
N TYR A 68 0.23 -12.35 10.42
CA TYR A 68 0.15 -13.31 9.32
C TYR A 68 0.61 -12.79 7.95
N TRP A 69 0.61 -11.48 7.71
CA TRP A 69 1.15 -10.92 6.47
C TRP A 69 1.75 -9.54 6.68
N PRO A 70 2.96 -9.29 6.19
CA PRO A 70 3.54 -7.97 6.31
C PRO A 70 2.82 -7.00 5.37
N ARG A 71 2.38 -5.93 5.94
CA ARG A 71 1.97 -4.75 5.23
C ARG A 71 3.21 -3.89 5.01
N ALA A 72 3.63 -3.74 3.78
CA ALA A 72 4.83 -2.98 3.46
C ALA A 72 4.52 -1.51 3.11
N ALA A 73 3.49 -0.93 3.71
CA ALA A 73 3.03 0.43 3.42
C ALA A 73 4.14 1.48 3.57
N LEU A 74 5.03 1.28 4.54
CA LEU A 74 6.16 2.16 4.76
C LEU A 74 7.16 2.12 3.60
N LEU A 75 7.48 0.92 3.12
CA LEU A 75 8.36 0.74 1.97
C LEU A 75 7.68 1.20 0.67
N GLU A 76 6.38 0.94 0.52
CA GLU A 76 5.60 1.48 -0.61
C GLU A 76 5.65 3.01 -0.63
N THR A 77 5.48 3.65 0.52
CA THR A 77 5.59 5.11 0.64
C THR A 77 7.00 5.59 0.29
N ALA A 78 8.02 4.90 0.75
CA ALA A 78 9.41 5.25 0.48
C ALA A 78 9.72 5.31 -1.02
N VAL A 79 9.08 4.46 -1.84
CA VAL A 79 9.24 4.47 -3.31
C VAL A 79 8.99 5.86 -3.92
N PHE A 80 8.03 6.61 -3.40
CA PHE A 80 7.67 7.94 -3.94
C PHE A 80 8.65 9.05 -3.54
N TYR A 81 9.55 8.80 -2.59
CA TYR A 81 10.62 9.71 -2.16
C TYR A 81 12.01 9.25 -2.62
N MET A 82 12.05 8.20 -3.41
CA MET A 82 13.28 7.54 -3.82
C MET A 82 13.66 7.90 -5.25
N ASP A 83 14.96 8.06 -5.48
CA ASP A 83 15.55 8.03 -6.82
C ASP A 83 16.22 6.66 -7.01
N ALA A 84 15.53 5.78 -7.73
CA ALA A 84 16.00 4.41 -7.95
C ALA A 84 17.27 4.36 -8.83
N ASP A 85 17.41 5.29 -9.78
CA ASP A 85 18.57 5.34 -10.67
C ASP A 85 19.85 5.75 -9.92
N LEU A 86 19.71 6.66 -8.96
CA LEU A 86 20.79 7.08 -8.08
C LEU A 86 20.92 6.20 -6.83
N ALA A 87 20.02 5.25 -6.63
CA ALA A 87 19.95 4.37 -5.46
C ALA A 87 20.02 5.16 -4.13
N GLN A 88 19.23 6.22 -4.03
CA GLN A 88 19.15 7.09 -2.85
C GLN A 88 17.74 7.68 -2.71
N PHE A 89 17.44 8.24 -1.53
CA PHE A 89 16.23 9.04 -1.36
C PHE A 89 16.42 10.43 -1.96
N SER A 90 15.54 10.82 -2.87
CA SER A 90 15.53 12.14 -3.50
C SER A 90 15.08 13.24 -2.53
N ASP A 91 14.24 12.90 -1.58
CA ASP A 91 13.71 13.80 -0.55
C ASP A 91 13.59 13.07 0.80
N PHE A 92 14.73 12.67 1.35
CA PHE A 92 14.78 11.86 2.57
C PHE A 92 14.21 12.58 3.80
N GLU A 93 14.45 13.91 3.92
CA GLU A 93 13.94 14.67 5.06
C GLU A 93 12.41 14.79 5.05
N SER A 94 11.80 14.99 3.89
CA SER A 94 10.34 14.97 3.77
C SER A 94 9.76 13.59 4.07
N TYR A 95 10.41 12.53 3.58
CA TYR A 95 10.02 11.16 3.91
C TYR A 95 10.15 10.87 5.41
N LYS A 96 11.27 11.27 6.02
CA LYS A 96 11.52 11.14 7.46
C LYS A 96 10.46 11.88 8.28
N ALA A 97 10.14 13.14 7.90
CA ALA A 97 9.08 13.92 8.53
C ALA A 97 7.71 13.23 8.40
N PHE A 98 7.37 12.69 7.23
CA PHE A 98 6.16 11.91 7.02
C PHE A 98 6.10 10.69 7.95
N VAL A 99 7.16 9.90 8.01
CA VAL A 99 7.24 8.70 8.86
C VAL A 99 7.09 9.05 10.34
N MET A 100 7.68 10.16 10.79
CA MET A 100 7.59 10.64 12.18
C MET A 100 6.18 11.09 12.56
N THR A 101 5.40 11.58 11.60
CA THR A 101 4.04 12.08 11.84
C THR A 101 2.95 11.04 11.62
N ALA A 102 3.25 9.94 10.96
CA ALA A 102 2.28 8.86 10.69
C ALA A 102 1.87 8.17 12.00
N SER A 103 0.64 8.43 12.44
CA SER A 103 0.12 8.03 13.75
C SER A 103 0.10 6.51 13.99
N ASN A 104 -0.04 5.71 12.93
CA ASN A 104 -0.08 4.26 13.03
C ASN A 104 1.28 3.61 13.34
N LEU A 105 2.30 4.44 13.49
CA LEU A 105 3.69 4.01 13.64
C LEU A 105 4.25 4.44 15.02
N GLN A 106 3.38 4.77 15.97
CA GLN A 106 3.79 5.29 17.28
C GLN A 106 4.42 4.24 18.20
N ASP A 107 4.18 2.95 17.93
CA ASP A 107 4.56 1.89 18.85
C ASP A 107 5.97 1.33 18.63
N VAL A 108 6.70 1.86 17.65
CA VAL A 108 8.08 1.44 17.39
C VAL A 108 9.02 2.62 17.51
N GLU A 109 9.99 2.47 18.44
CA GLU A 109 11.12 3.38 18.51
C GLU A 109 11.88 3.38 17.19
N ARG A 110 11.86 4.54 16.51
CA ARG A 110 12.62 4.77 15.29
C ARG A 110 13.96 5.38 15.67
N ASP A 111 14.81 4.50 16.13
CA ASP A 111 16.18 4.84 16.51
C ASP A 111 17.10 4.99 15.28
N GLU A 112 18.36 5.25 15.54
CA GLU A 112 19.38 5.36 14.50
C GLU A 112 19.55 4.07 13.68
N ASN A 113 19.24 2.90 14.25
CA ASN A 113 19.30 1.63 13.53
C ASN A 113 18.21 1.54 12.48
N PHE A 114 16.98 1.99 12.81
CA PHE A 114 15.90 2.08 11.83
C PHE A 114 16.27 3.03 10.67
N TRP A 115 16.76 4.22 10.97
CA TRP A 115 17.11 5.20 9.94
C TRP A 115 18.29 4.72 9.08
N SER A 116 19.26 4.05 9.67
CA SER A 116 20.35 3.41 8.94
C SER A 116 19.84 2.28 8.04
N TRP A 117 18.93 1.47 8.54
CA TRP A 117 18.32 0.38 7.76
C TRP A 117 17.54 0.92 6.57
N ILE A 118 16.62 1.86 6.78
CA ILE A 118 15.77 2.36 5.68
C ILE A 118 16.58 3.13 4.61
N ALA A 119 17.70 3.74 4.99
CA ALA A 119 18.59 4.42 4.04
C ALA A 119 19.18 3.49 2.98
N ASP A 120 19.31 2.19 3.26
CA ASP A 120 19.76 1.19 2.29
C ASP A 120 18.66 0.75 1.31
N PHE A 121 17.40 1.12 1.56
CA PHE A 121 16.25 0.65 0.79
C PHE A 121 16.38 0.88 -0.73
N PRO A 122 16.74 2.06 -1.24
CA PRO A 122 16.85 2.29 -2.67
C PRO A 122 17.82 1.33 -3.35
N LYS A 123 18.98 1.13 -2.73
CA LYS A 123 20.03 0.23 -3.23
C LYS A 123 19.57 -1.23 -3.26
N GLU A 124 18.91 -1.67 -2.20
CA GLU A 124 18.43 -3.06 -2.12
C GLU A 124 17.26 -3.30 -3.07
N LEU A 125 16.35 -2.34 -3.22
CA LEU A 125 15.26 -2.43 -4.18
C LEU A 125 15.76 -2.46 -5.62
N ASN A 126 16.77 -1.64 -5.96
CA ASN A 126 17.39 -1.64 -7.29
C ASN A 126 18.01 -2.99 -7.67
N LYS A 127 18.59 -3.73 -6.72
CA LYS A 127 19.09 -5.09 -6.99
C LYS A 127 17.95 -6.01 -7.43
N VAL A 128 16.79 -5.89 -6.80
CA VAL A 128 15.61 -6.70 -7.16
C VAL A 128 15.08 -6.30 -8.52
N ILE A 129 14.86 -5.01 -8.75
CA ILE A 129 14.30 -4.49 -10.02
C ILE A 129 15.16 -4.88 -11.21
N ASN A 130 16.49 -4.90 -11.07
CA ASN A 130 17.42 -5.24 -12.13
C ASN A 130 17.69 -6.75 -12.25
N SER A 131 17.05 -7.59 -11.43
CA SER A 131 17.26 -9.03 -11.50
C SER A 131 16.47 -9.67 -12.66
N GLU A 132 17.05 -10.68 -13.30
CA GLU A 132 16.40 -11.43 -14.37
C GLU A 132 15.12 -12.14 -13.85
N SER A 133 15.17 -12.68 -12.65
CA SER A 133 14.03 -13.41 -12.07
C SER A 133 12.83 -12.49 -11.81
N PHE A 134 13.06 -11.28 -11.32
CA PHE A 134 11.99 -10.28 -11.15
C PHE A 134 11.44 -9.82 -12.50
N ASN A 135 12.30 -9.60 -13.50
CA ASN A 135 11.83 -9.21 -14.83
C ASN A 135 10.93 -10.29 -15.46
N ARG A 136 11.23 -11.56 -15.28
CA ARG A 136 10.33 -12.66 -15.72
C ARG A 136 9.02 -12.67 -14.95
N TYR A 137 9.07 -12.46 -13.63
CA TYR A 137 7.88 -12.30 -12.81
C TYR A 137 7.03 -11.13 -13.29
N LEU A 138 7.63 -9.98 -13.58
CA LEU A 138 6.92 -8.78 -14.00
C LEU A 138 6.17 -8.98 -15.34
N ILE A 139 6.74 -9.74 -16.27
CA ILE A 139 6.06 -10.13 -17.53
C ILE A 139 4.79 -10.94 -17.20
N TRP A 140 4.90 -11.92 -16.31
CA TRP A 140 3.76 -12.72 -15.87
C TRP A 140 2.72 -11.85 -15.13
N GLU A 141 3.15 -10.96 -14.21
CA GLU A 141 2.26 -10.04 -13.51
C GLU A 141 1.50 -9.13 -14.47
N ASN A 142 2.15 -8.62 -15.52
CA ASN A 142 1.49 -7.81 -16.54
C ASN A 142 0.34 -8.56 -17.24
N THR A 143 0.54 -9.84 -17.56
CA THR A 143 -0.54 -10.69 -18.10
C THR A 143 -1.70 -10.82 -17.11
N TRP A 144 -1.39 -11.05 -15.85
CA TRP A 144 -2.40 -11.10 -14.79
C TRP A 144 -3.16 -9.77 -14.65
N ILE A 145 -2.48 -8.61 -14.76
CA ILE A 145 -3.10 -7.28 -14.75
C ILE A 145 -4.08 -7.10 -15.93
N GLU A 146 -3.73 -7.57 -17.11
CA GLU A 146 -4.64 -7.55 -18.26
C GLU A 146 -5.91 -8.37 -18.00
N GLU A 147 -5.78 -9.53 -17.38
CA GLU A 147 -6.90 -10.37 -16.96
C GLU A 147 -7.76 -9.66 -15.91
N GLN A 148 -7.15 -8.98 -14.92
CA GLN A 148 -7.87 -8.19 -13.92
C GLN A 148 -8.66 -7.04 -14.56
N ASN A 149 -8.10 -6.34 -15.54
CA ASN A 149 -8.82 -5.29 -16.26
C ASN A 149 -10.04 -5.84 -17.02
N LYS A 150 -9.90 -7.00 -17.66
CA LYS A 150 -11.02 -7.66 -18.38
C LYS A 150 -12.10 -8.12 -17.40
N ALA A 151 -11.70 -8.80 -16.34
CA ALA A 151 -12.62 -9.33 -15.33
C ALA A 151 -13.40 -8.23 -14.59
N ASN A 152 -12.77 -7.08 -14.37
CA ASN A 152 -13.33 -5.97 -13.61
C ASN A 152 -13.87 -4.81 -14.48
N ALA A 153 -14.01 -4.99 -15.78
CA ALA A 153 -14.38 -3.90 -16.70
C ALA A 153 -15.69 -3.18 -16.30
N VAL A 154 -16.71 -3.94 -15.87
CA VAL A 154 -18.00 -3.39 -15.42
C VAL A 154 -17.83 -2.63 -14.10
N ASN A 155 -17.12 -3.21 -13.15
CA ASN A 155 -16.88 -2.63 -11.83
C ASN A 155 -16.03 -1.35 -11.94
N LEU A 156 -15.05 -1.32 -12.83
CA LEU A 156 -14.23 -0.13 -13.10
C LEU A 156 -15.08 1.02 -13.64
N LYS A 157 -16.03 0.73 -14.54
CA LYS A 157 -16.96 1.75 -15.04
C LYS A 157 -17.87 2.29 -13.92
N THR A 158 -18.41 1.41 -13.09
CA THR A 158 -19.23 1.79 -11.93
C THR A 158 -18.41 2.63 -10.96
N PHE A 159 -17.21 2.19 -10.61
CA PHE A 159 -16.29 2.94 -9.76
C PHE A 159 -15.99 4.33 -10.34
N GLN A 160 -15.74 4.45 -11.64
CA GLN A 160 -15.45 5.71 -12.29
C GLN A 160 -16.59 6.73 -12.16
N GLU A 161 -17.84 6.30 -12.19
CA GLU A 161 -19.00 7.19 -11.97
C GLU A 161 -19.12 7.61 -10.52
N ILE A 162 -18.93 6.68 -9.58
CA ILE A 162 -18.97 6.97 -8.14
C ILE A 162 -17.87 7.96 -7.76
N ILE A 163 -16.64 7.70 -8.18
CA ILE A 163 -15.50 8.53 -7.78
C ILE A 163 -15.57 9.95 -8.36
N LYS A 164 -16.12 10.14 -9.57
CA LYS A 164 -16.41 11.47 -10.12
C LYS A 164 -17.38 12.24 -9.22
N THR A 165 -18.41 11.58 -8.74
CA THR A 165 -19.39 12.16 -7.81
C THR A 165 -18.72 12.56 -6.51
N CYS A 166 -17.91 11.68 -5.91
CA CYS A 166 -17.15 11.97 -4.70
C CYS A 166 -16.22 13.17 -4.88
N ILE A 167 -15.41 13.19 -5.94
CA ILE A 167 -14.49 14.29 -6.23
C ILE A 167 -15.23 15.62 -6.37
N SER A 168 -16.36 15.62 -7.08
CA SER A 168 -17.18 16.82 -7.26
C SER A 168 -17.82 17.27 -5.95
N HIS A 169 -18.41 16.34 -5.20
CA HIS A 169 -19.10 16.62 -3.94
C HIS A 169 -18.17 17.19 -2.87
N TYR A 170 -16.99 16.62 -2.73
CA TYR A 170 -16.00 17.03 -1.73
C TYR A 170 -14.99 18.06 -2.25
N ASN A 171 -15.11 18.50 -3.49
CA ASN A 171 -14.15 19.42 -4.15
C ASN A 171 -12.69 18.92 -4.01
N ALA A 172 -12.50 17.61 -4.17
CA ALA A 172 -11.20 16.99 -4.01
C ALA A 172 -10.25 17.36 -5.14
N LYS A 173 -9.04 17.79 -4.80
CA LYS A 173 -8.02 18.20 -5.78
C LYS A 173 -7.22 16.99 -6.25
N ILE A 174 -7.83 16.15 -7.09
CA ILE A 174 -7.22 14.95 -7.63
C ILE A 174 -7.00 15.09 -9.12
N SER A 175 -5.79 14.81 -9.56
CA SER A 175 -5.39 14.87 -10.95
C SER A 175 -5.49 13.52 -11.65
N ASN A 176 -5.28 12.43 -10.95
CA ASN A 176 -5.26 11.07 -11.48
C ASN A 176 -5.59 10.05 -10.39
N ILE A 177 -6.09 8.86 -10.79
CA ILE A 177 -6.34 7.71 -9.93
C ILE A 177 -5.69 6.49 -10.54
N LYS A 178 -4.80 5.84 -9.78
CA LYS A 178 -4.21 4.56 -10.14
C LYS A 178 -4.69 3.47 -9.19
N ILE A 179 -5.12 2.35 -9.74
CA ILE A 179 -5.45 1.15 -8.98
C ILE A 179 -4.29 0.17 -9.22
N ALA A 180 -3.31 0.20 -8.33
CA ALA A 180 -2.13 -0.65 -8.39
C ALA A 180 -2.45 -2.00 -7.73
N LEU A 181 -2.53 -3.05 -8.53
CA LEU A 181 -2.72 -4.40 -8.03
C LEU A 181 -1.44 -5.22 -8.19
N SER A 182 -1.23 -6.12 -7.24
CA SER A 182 -0.19 -7.14 -7.34
C SER A 182 -0.70 -8.49 -6.83
N PRO A 183 -0.48 -9.59 -7.59
CA PRO A 183 -0.91 -10.92 -7.18
C PRO A 183 -0.15 -11.45 -5.95
N ILE A 184 0.93 -10.79 -5.56
CA ILE A 184 1.76 -11.16 -4.40
C ILE A 184 1.57 -10.22 -3.20
N LYS A 185 0.71 -9.23 -3.31
CA LYS A 185 0.24 -8.45 -2.15
C LYS A 185 -0.99 -9.13 -1.54
N CYS A 186 -1.17 -8.95 -0.24
CA CYS A 186 -2.34 -9.48 0.47
C CYS A 186 -3.65 -8.99 -0.17
N ALA A 187 -4.57 -9.91 -0.43
CA ALA A 187 -5.87 -9.60 -1.01
C ALA A 187 -6.80 -8.87 -0.03
N TYR A 188 -6.55 -8.98 1.28
CA TYR A 188 -7.38 -8.43 2.35
C TYR A 188 -6.82 -7.15 2.97
N SER A 189 -5.66 -6.68 2.48
CA SER A 189 -5.03 -5.46 2.96
C SER A 189 -4.78 -4.50 1.82
N SER A 190 -5.38 -3.34 1.90
CA SER A 190 -5.16 -2.25 0.97
C SER A 190 -4.42 -1.11 1.63
N ASP A 191 -3.70 -0.38 0.82
CA ASP A 191 -3.01 0.85 1.18
C ASP A 191 -3.33 1.93 0.17
N TYR A 192 -3.22 3.19 0.57
CA TYR A 192 -3.28 4.30 -0.36
C TYR A 192 -2.07 5.21 -0.20
N HIS A 193 -1.72 5.84 -1.31
CA HIS A 193 -0.70 6.86 -1.36
C HIS A 193 -1.24 8.08 -2.10
N PHE A 194 -0.91 9.26 -1.63
CA PHE A 194 -1.31 10.49 -2.27
C PHE A 194 -0.07 11.33 -2.55
N VAL A 195 0.31 11.39 -3.83
CA VAL A 195 1.55 12.03 -4.28
C VAL A 195 1.24 12.93 -5.47
N ASP A 196 1.62 14.21 -5.40
CA ASP A 196 1.46 15.19 -6.47
C ASP A 196 0.04 15.26 -7.06
N GLY A 197 -0.97 15.14 -6.21
CA GLY A 197 -2.37 15.14 -6.63
C GLY A 197 -2.83 13.83 -7.27
N GLN A 198 -2.02 12.79 -7.28
CA GLN A 198 -2.42 11.44 -7.66
C GLN A 198 -2.86 10.64 -6.43
N PHE A 199 -4.02 10.01 -6.54
CA PHE A 199 -4.44 8.98 -5.60
C PHE A 199 -4.03 7.61 -6.16
N ILE A 200 -3.28 6.84 -5.37
CA ILE A 200 -2.81 5.51 -5.71
C ILE A 200 -3.36 4.55 -4.68
N PHE A 201 -4.21 3.64 -5.12
CA PHE A 201 -4.67 2.52 -4.32
C PHE A 201 -3.77 1.32 -4.59
N SER A 202 -3.28 0.66 -3.56
CA SER A 202 -2.41 -0.51 -3.66
C SER A 202 -3.03 -1.69 -2.91
N SER A 203 -3.26 -2.81 -3.60
CA SER A 203 -3.88 -4.01 -3.01
C SER A 203 -3.55 -5.28 -3.78
N GLY A 204 -3.88 -6.43 -3.18
CA GLY A 204 -3.87 -7.70 -3.87
C GLY A 204 -5.09 -7.96 -4.75
N GLN A 205 -6.19 -7.25 -4.55
CA GLN A 205 -7.42 -7.38 -5.34
C GLN A 205 -8.14 -6.04 -5.49
N PHE A 206 -8.98 -5.95 -6.52
CA PHE A 206 -9.86 -4.81 -6.73
C PHE A 206 -11.20 -5.01 -6.01
N SER A 207 -11.60 -4.04 -5.21
CA SER A 207 -12.94 -3.88 -4.66
C SER A 207 -13.31 -2.40 -4.70
N ILE A 208 -14.50 -2.10 -5.20
CA ILE A 208 -15.02 -0.71 -5.25
C ILE A 208 -15.07 -0.12 -3.85
N GLU A 209 -15.55 -0.90 -2.88
CA GLU A 209 -15.70 -0.49 -1.49
C GLU A 209 -14.35 -0.16 -0.88
N SER A 210 -13.34 -1.00 -1.09
CA SER A 210 -11.99 -0.77 -0.55
C SER A 210 -11.36 0.47 -1.17
N VAL A 211 -11.47 0.66 -2.49
CA VAL A 211 -10.90 1.86 -3.13
C VAL A 211 -11.58 3.14 -2.64
N ILE A 212 -12.92 3.13 -2.48
CA ILE A 212 -13.66 4.28 -1.95
C ILE A 212 -13.29 4.52 -0.49
N HIS A 213 -13.16 3.48 0.31
CA HIS A 213 -12.75 3.60 1.72
C HIS A 213 -11.40 4.32 1.83
N GLU A 214 -10.39 3.84 1.12
CA GLU A 214 -9.06 4.45 1.12
C GLU A 214 -9.07 5.87 0.53
N PHE A 215 -9.88 6.12 -0.49
CA PHE A 215 -10.05 7.45 -1.06
C PHE A 215 -10.65 8.44 -0.05
N LEU A 216 -11.64 8.01 0.73
CA LEU A 216 -12.29 8.87 1.72
C LEU A 216 -11.34 9.25 2.87
N HIS A 217 -10.33 8.45 3.19
CA HIS A 217 -9.32 8.83 4.16
C HIS A 217 -8.64 10.16 3.80
N GLN A 218 -8.37 10.41 2.51
CA GLN A 218 -7.79 11.68 2.05
C GLN A 218 -8.68 12.90 2.28
N ILE A 219 -9.98 12.69 2.34
CA ILE A 219 -10.97 13.76 2.50
C ILE A 219 -11.34 13.93 3.97
N VAL A 220 -11.65 12.82 4.64
CA VAL A 220 -12.17 12.83 6.00
C VAL A 220 -11.08 13.11 7.03
N HIS A 221 -9.91 12.50 6.89
CA HIS A 221 -8.83 12.61 7.87
C HIS A 221 -8.37 14.07 8.13
N PRO A 222 -8.13 14.92 7.12
CA PRO A 222 -7.78 16.32 7.35
C PRO A 222 -8.88 17.09 8.06
N HIS A 223 -10.16 16.77 7.80
CA HIS A 223 -11.29 17.41 8.49
C HIS A 223 -11.39 16.97 9.95
N VAL A 224 -11.17 15.70 10.23
CA VAL A 224 -11.14 15.17 11.60
C VAL A 224 -10.02 15.82 12.39
N CYS A 225 -8.79 15.84 11.85
CA CYS A 225 -7.64 16.47 12.51
C CYS A 225 -7.88 17.96 12.80
N LYS A 226 -8.42 18.69 11.82
CA LYS A 226 -8.73 20.13 11.98
C LYS A 226 -9.78 20.40 13.05
N ASN A 227 -10.72 19.48 13.25
CA ASN A 227 -11.84 19.63 14.18
C ASN A 227 -11.70 18.76 15.44
N GLN A 228 -10.52 18.24 15.70
CA GLN A 228 -10.27 17.30 16.81
C GLN A 228 -10.78 17.82 18.15
N ASN A 229 -10.58 19.10 18.46
CA ASN A 229 -11.06 19.70 19.70
C ASN A 229 -12.59 19.70 19.80
N ILE A 230 -13.30 19.98 18.69
CA ILE A 230 -14.76 19.96 18.63
C ILE A 230 -15.28 18.54 18.82
N ILE A 231 -14.62 17.57 18.21
CA ILE A 231 -14.95 16.14 18.31
C ILE A 231 -14.79 15.68 19.76
N LEU A 232 -13.67 16.01 20.40
CA LEU A 232 -13.40 15.63 21.79
C LEU A 232 -14.38 16.24 22.79
N VAL A 233 -14.81 17.49 22.58
CA VAL A 233 -15.84 18.16 23.44
C VAL A 233 -17.20 17.49 23.28
N ASN A 234 -17.53 16.97 22.11
CA ASN A 234 -18.78 16.27 21.81
C ASN A 234 -18.70 14.75 21.99
N LYS A 235 -17.87 14.29 22.92
CA LYS A 235 -17.60 12.86 23.17
C LYS A 235 -18.88 12.02 23.33
N LYS A 236 -19.98 12.60 23.84
CA LYS A 236 -21.29 11.93 23.97
C LYS A 236 -21.86 11.41 22.63
N VAL A 237 -21.46 11.98 21.50
CA VAL A 237 -21.87 11.48 20.18
C VAL A 237 -21.28 10.09 19.93
N PHE A 238 -20.11 9.81 20.48
CA PHE A 238 -19.45 8.52 20.38
C PHE A 238 -20.01 7.46 21.33
N ASP A 239 -20.68 7.88 22.42
CA ASP A 239 -21.35 6.96 23.35
C ASP A 239 -22.55 6.26 22.68
N CYS A 240 -23.04 6.79 21.55
CA CYS A 240 -24.11 6.19 20.73
C CYS A 240 -23.60 5.19 19.69
N ILE A 241 -22.29 5.13 19.47
CA ILE A 241 -21.68 4.15 18.56
C ILE A 241 -21.51 2.87 19.36
N ASP A 242 -22.11 1.78 18.86
CA ASP A 242 -21.93 0.47 19.48
C ASP A 242 -20.44 0.12 19.51
N SER A 243 -19.85 0.27 20.69
CA SER A 243 -18.42 0.03 20.94
C SER A 243 -18.03 -1.46 20.75
N SER A 244 -19.02 -2.36 20.71
CA SER A 244 -18.78 -3.80 20.56
C SER A 244 -18.08 -4.14 19.24
N TYR A 245 -18.40 -3.43 18.17
CA TYR A 245 -17.76 -3.66 16.87
C TYR A 245 -16.28 -3.24 16.84
N TYR A 246 -15.94 -2.13 17.51
CA TYR A 246 -14.56 -1.63 17.53
C TYR A 246 -13.70 -2.30 18.61
N LEU A 247 -14.29 -2.64 19.75
CA LEU A 247 -13.60 -3.32 20.84
C LEU A 247 -13.27 -4.78 20.49
N SER A 248 -14.16 -5.48 19.78
CA SER A 248 -13.89 -6.86 19.33
C SER A 248 -12.73 -6.95 18.33
N ASN A 249 -12.49 -5.90 17.54
CA ASN A 249 -11.37 -5.84 16.60
C ASN A 249 -10.05 -5.39 17.27
N SER A 250 -10.12 -4.62 18.36
CA SER A 250 -8.92 -4.21 19.10
C SER A 250 -8.40 -5.32 20.03
N GLU A 251 -9.27 -6.19 20.56
CA GLU A 251 -8.86 -7.33 21.40
C GLU A 251 -8.29 -8.50 20.61
N ASN A 252 -8.69 -8.66 19.33
CA ASN A 252 -8.13 -9.66 18.42
C ASN A 252 -6.82 -9.19 17.73
N GLY A 253 -6.39 -7.97 17.96
CA GLY A 253 -5.15 -7.37 17.43
C GLY A 253 -3.97 -7.40 18.42
N LYS A 254 -4.02 -8.26 19.45
CA LYS A 254 -2.87 -8.52 20.33
C LYS A 254 -2.10 -9.75 19.90
#